data_6d60134707a554de287f8badc9f58570
#
_entry.id   6d60134707a554de287f8badc9f58570
#
_cell.length_a   1.000
_cell.length_b   1.000
_cell.length_c   1.000
_cell.angle_alpha   90.00
_cell.angle_beta   90.00
_cell.angle_gamma   90.00
#
_symmetry.space_group_name_H-M   'P 1'
#
loop_
_entity.id
_entity.type
_entity.pdbx_description
1 polymer ?
#
loop_
_entity_poly.entity_id
_entity_poly.type
_entity_poly.pdbx_seq_one_letter_code
_entity_poly.pdbx_strand_id
1 'polypeptide(L)'
;HGNETTTTIALLDFISWLLQPEQSEYLKFFSFFIIPQLNPDGSKLYTRQNFNGVDLNRDAIDLSQPESIILRNAYEKILPQYAINLHGQRTIYGSGPDGPPATISFLSPCADSKKSITSSRTKAMIAISSIRNELEKQLPGAISRYDDQFNPNCVGDFFTKCGTPTILFEAGHYTKDYFRFKVRFFILEAYKILFKNLMLKSNKGSVESYFSIPQNT
;
A
#
# COMPACT_ATOMS: atom_id res chain seq x y z
N HIS A 1 2.98 -0.03 10.72
CA HIS A 1 3.96 -0.27 11.77
C HIS A 1 4.74 1.01 12.08
N GLY A 2 5.09 1.22 13.37
CA GLY A 2 5.69 2.48 13.79
C GLY A 2 7.07 2.79 13.17
N ASN A 3 7.81 1.78 12.79
CA ASN A 3 9.14 1.91 12.16
C ASN A 3 9.13 1.88 10.63
N GLU A 4 7.96 1.98 9.99
CA GLU A 4 7.80 1.95 8.53
C GLU A 4 7.34 3.33 8.03
N THR A 5 8.24 4.30 8.04
CA THR A 5 7.91 5.73 7.89
C THR A 5 7.97 6.27 6.47
N THR A 6 8.61 5.58 5.53
CA THR A 6 8.85 6.11 4.18
C THR A 6 7.55 6.35 3.40
N THR A 7 6.61 5.41 3.46
CA THR A 7 5.30 5.56 2.81
C THR A 7 4.45 6.67 3.43
N THR A 8 4.53 6.83 4.76
CA THR A 8 3.89 7.95 5.48
C THR A 8 4.42 9.30 5.01
N ILE A 9 5.75 9.43 4.90
CA ILE A 9 6.35 10.69 4.44
C ILE A 9 5.96 10.97 2.98
N ALA A 10 5.96 9.96 2.12
CA ALA A 10 5.48 10.09 0.74
C ALA A 10 3.98 10.46 0.67
N LEU A 11 3.17 9.98 1.63
CA LEU A 11 1.76 10.38 1.76
C LEU A 11 1.62 11.87 2.10
N LEU A 12 2.46 12.41 2.99
CA LEU A 12 2.47 13.85 3.30
C LEU A 12 2.87 14.68 2.07
N ASP A 13 3.81 14.19 1.25
CA ASP A 13 4.13 14.83 -0.04
C ASP A 13 2.94 14.78 -1.01
N PHE A 14 2.24 13.65 -1.05
CA PHE A 14 1.05 13.50 -1.87
C PHE A 14 -0.06 14.47 -1.43
N ILE A 15 -0.29 14.62 -0.14
CA ILE A 15 -1.24 15.61 0.40
C ILE A 15 -0.82 17.03 -0.02
N SER A 16 0.45 17.38 0.15
CA SER A 16 0.98 18.69 -0.26
C SER A 16 0.80 18.93 -1.75
N TRP A 17 1.04 17.93 -2.59
CA TRP A 17 0.80 17.99 -4.03
C TRP A 17 -0.70 18.12 -4.34
N LEU A 18 -1.55 17.34 -3.69
CA LEU A 18 -3.00 17.32 -3.90
C LEU A 18 -3.67 18.66 -3.58
N LEU A 19 -3.11 19.41 -2.63
CA LEU A 19 -3.62 20.73 -2.21
C LEU A 19 -3.18 21.88 -3.13
N GLN A 20 -2.37 21.63 -4.17
CA GLN A 20 -2.04 22.65 -5.15
C GLN A 20 -3.28 22.98 -6.02
N PRO A 21 -3.47 24.24 -6.42
CA PRO A 21 -4.64 24.65 -7.22
C PRO A 21 -4.84 23.82 -8.49
N GLU A 22 -3.74 23.43 -9.14
CA GLU A 22 -3.72 22.63 -10.37
C GLU A 22 -4.28 21.22 -10.17
N GLN A 23 -4.37 20.75 -8.91
CA GLN A 23 -4.87 19.40 -8.56
C GLN A 23 -6.33 19.41 -8.08
N SER A 24 -7.01 20.54 -8.17
CA SER A 24 -8.38 20.70 -7.63
C SER A 24 -9.39 19.68 -8.18
N GLU A 25 -9.20 19.19 -9.40
CA GLU A 25 -10.06 18.15 -10.00
C GLU A 25 -10.05 16.84 -9.22
N TYR A 26 -8.92 16.48 -8.58
CA TYR A 26 -8.86 15.29 -7.74
C TYR A 26 -9.77 15.41 -6.51
N LEU A 27 -9.81 16.60 -5.88
CA LEU A 27 -10.66 16.86 -4.71
C LEU A 27 -12.15 16.97 -5.06
N LYS A 28 -12.48 17.31 -6.30
CA LYS A 28 -13.86 17.24 -6.80
C LYS A 28 -14.30 15.80 -7.08
N PHE A 29 -13.37 14.94 -7.48
CA PHE A 29 -13.66 13.55 -7.86
C PHE A 29 -13.59 12.57 -6.69
N PHE A 30 -12.65 12.76 -5.76
CA PHE A 30 -12.40 11.88 -4.62
C PHE A 30 -12.68 12.55 -3.28
N SER A 31 -13.20 11.76 -2.34
CA SER A 31 -13.13 12.05 -0.90
C SER A 31 -12.00 11.22 -0.29
N PHE A 32 -10.98 11.88 0.26
CA PHE A 32 -9.84 11.22 0.90
C PHE A 32 -10.02 11.17 2.41
N PHE A 33 -9.93 9.98 2.98
CA PHE A 33 -9.91 9.75 4.42
C PHE A 33 -8.53 9.20 4.78
N ILE A 34 -7.80 9.89 5.60
CA ILE A 34 -6.38 9.62 5.82
C ILE A 34 -6.10 9.45 7.31
N ILE A 35 -5.48 8.33 7.67
CA ILE A 35 -4.86 8.10 8.98
C ILE A 35 -3.35 8.06 8.74
N PRO A 36 -2.63 9.18 8.90
CA PRO A 36 -1.22 9.24 8.54
C PRO A 36 -0.33 8.44 9.49
N GLN A 37 -0.77 8.24 10.72
CA GLN A 37 -0.03 7.54 11.77
C GLN A 37 -1.00 6.78 12.67
N LEU A 38 -1.18 5.48 12.41
CA LEU A 38 -2.03 4.62 13.23
C LEU A 38 -1.35 4.25 14.56
N ASN A 39 -0.02 4.06 14.53
CA ASN A 39 0.79 3.64 15.67
C ASN A 39 1.77 4.75 16.11
N PRO A 40 1.30 5.78 16.83
CA PRO A 40 2.16 6.91 17.23
C PRO A 40 3.24 6.50 18.24
N ASP A 41 2.94 5.59 19.15
CA ASP A 41 3.90 5.12 20.16
C ASP A 41 5.02 4.31 19.52
N GLY A 42 4.68 3.37 18.64
CA GLY A 42 5.66 2.62 17.87
C GLY A 42 6.50 3.52 16.98
N SER A 43 5.92 4.58 16.39
CA SER A 43 6.66 5.56 15.61
C SER A 43 7.67 6.32 16.46
N LYS A 44 7.26 6.77 17.63
CA LYS A 44 8.15 7.49 18.58
C LYS A 44 9.31 6.63 19.03
N LEU A 45 9.08 5.34 19.27
CA LEU A 45 10.09 4.37 19.73
C LEU A 45 10.81 3.66 18.57
N TYR A 46 10.39 3.90 17.34
CA TYR A 46 10.86 3.22 16.14
C TYR A 46 10.69 1.69 16.23
N THR A 47 9.55 1.24 16.73
CA THR A 47 9.17 -0.18 16.87
C THR A 47 8.04 -0.56 15.92
N ARG A 48 7.95 -1.86 15.62
CA ARG A 48 6.85 -2.42 14.82
C ARG A 48 5.53 -2.38 15.60
N GLN A 49 5.58 -2.83 16.85
CA GLN A 49 4.43 -2.95 17.74
C GLN A 49 4.02 -1.58 18.30
N ASN A 50 2.80 -1.53 18.85
CA ASN A 50 2.30 -0.39 19.61
C ASN A 50 2.85 -0.37 21.05
N PHE A 51 2.37 0.55 21.89
CA PHE A 51 2.78 0.68 23.29
C PHE A 51 2.63 -0.63 24.08
N ASN A 52 1.59 -1.42 23.81
CA ASN A 52 1.30 -2.67 24.49
C ASN A 52 2.07 -3.88 23.90
N GLY A 53 3.00 -3.68 22.98
CA GLY A 53 3.75 -4.75 22.34
C GLY A 53 2.95 -5.56 21.32
N VAL A 54 1.83 -5.04 20.83
CA VAL A 54 0.95 -5.71 19.85
C VAL A 54 1.25 -5.21 18.44
N ASP A 55 1.34 -6.15 17.49
CA ASP A 55 1.37 -5.86 16.06
C ASP A 55 -0.05 -5.54 15.58
N LEU A 56 -0.33 -4.26 15.29
CA LEU A 56 -1.67 -3.81 14.85
C LEU A 56 -2.12 -4.45 13.53
N ASN A 57 -1.17 -4.90 12.69
CA ASN A 57 -1.48 -5.65 11.47
C ASN A 57 -1.66 -7.16 11.73
N ARG A 58 -1.90 -7.54 12.99
CA ARG A 58 -2.31 -8.87 13.47
C ARG A 58 -3.48 -8.78 14.44
N ASP A 59 -4.20 -7.65 14.44
CA ASP A 59 -5.27 -7.34 15.39
C ASP A 59 -6.57 -6.86 14.69
N ALA A 60 -6.68 -7.09 13.39
CA ALA A 60 -7.81 -6.58 12.60
C ALA A 60 -9.16 -7.26 12.98
N ILE A 61 -9.16 -8.50 13.47
CA ILE A 61 -10.36 -9.20 13.93
C ILE A 61 -10.48 -9.10 15.45
N ASP A 62 -9.39 -9.33 16.17
CA ASP A 62 -9.40 -9.44 17.63
C ASP A 62 -9.71 -8.10 18.30
N LEU A 63 -9.34 -6.97 17.64
CA LEU A 63 -9.60 -5.61 18.11
C LEU A 63 -9.18 -5.41 19.58
N SER A 64 -8.04 -5.98 19.94
CA SER A 64 -7.53 -5.94 21.31
C SER A 64 -6.91 -4.58 21.66
N GLN A 65 -6.65 -3.75 20.65
CA GLN A 65 -5.98 -2.46 20.82
C GLN A 65 -6.88 -1.30 20.41
N PRO A 66 -6.77 -0.14 21.11
CA PRO A 66 -7.58 1.03 20.79
C PRO A 66 -7.36 1.53 19.36
N GLU A 67 -6.14 1.45 18.82
CA GLU A 67 -5.82 1.82 17.46
C GLU A 67 -6.58 0.95 16.44
N SER A 68 -6.65 -0.35 16.68
CA SER A 68 -7.39 -1.30 15.83
C SER A 68 -8.88 -1.03 15.86
N ILE A 69 -9.43 -0.69 17.04
CA ILE A 69 -10.84 -0.30 17.20
C ILE A 69 -11.13 1.00 16.44
N ILE A 70 -10.26 2.01 16.55
CA ILE A 70 -10.40 3.28 15.83
C ILE A 70 -10.38 3.05 14.32
N LEU A 71 -9.43 2.25 13.81
CA LEU A 71 -9.34 1.92 12.39
C LEU A 71 -10.59 1.18 11.91
N ARG A 72 -11.07 0.21 12.67
CA ARG A 72 -12.29 -0.53 12.37
C ARG A 72 -13.51 0.38 12.31
N ASN A 73 -13.72 1.23 13.30
CA ASN A 73 -14.84 2.16 13.36
C ASN A 73 -14.79 3.16 12.19
N ALA A 74 -13.61 3.65 11.84
CA ALA A 74 -13.43 4.50 10.67
C ALA A 74 -13.80 3.77 9.38
N TYR A 75 -13.32 2.53 9.21
CA TYR A 75 -13.62 1.71 8.04
C TYR A 75 -15.13 1.46 7.89
N GLU A 76 -15.81 1.04 8.96
CA GLU A 76 -17.24 0.74 8.94
C GLU A 76 -18.11 1.97 8.70
N LYS A 77 -17.66 3.14 9.15
CA LYS A 77 -18.35 4.42 8.91
C LYS A 77 -18.18 4.92 7.48
N ILE A 78 -16.99 4.73 6.89
CA ILE A 78 -16.62 5.27 5.58
C ILE A 78 -17.02 4.32 4.45
N LEU A 79 -16.84 3.01 4.62
CA LEU A 79 -16.99 1.98 3.60
C LEU A 79 -16.30 2.39 2.28
N PRO A 80 -14.98 2.53 2.26
CA PRO A 80 -14.27 3.15 1.15
C PRO A 80 -14.34 2.30 -0.11
N GLN A 81 -14.37 2.96 -1.28
CA GLN A 81 -14.31 2.30 -2.58
C GLN A 81 -12.95 1.65 -2.87
N TYR A 82 -11.88 2.18 -2.27
CA TYR A 82 -10.53 1.63 -2.25
C TYR A 82 -9.89 1.89 -0.89
N ALA A 83 -9.12 0.94 -0.41
CA ALA A 83 -8.26 1.11 0.75
C ALA A 83 -6.79 1.03 0.33
N ILE A 84 -5.98 1.94 0.87
CA ILE A 84 -4.53 1.97 0.62
C ILE A 84 -3.83 1.67 1.95
N ASN A 85 -3.12 0.57 2.00
CA ASN A 85 -2.39 0.13 3.19
C ASN A 85 -0.90 0.39 3.01
N LEU A 86 -0.32 1.22 3.87
CA LEU A 86 1.03 1.75 3.70
C LEU A 86 2.01 1.09 4.65
N HIS A 87 3.00 0.41 4.08
CA HIS A 87 4.04 -0.32 4.78
C HIS A 87 5.45 0.01 4.26
N GLY A 88 6.46 -0.55 4.90
CA GLY A 88 7.83 -0.43 4.47
C GLY A 88 8.66 -1.67 4.78
N GLN A 89 9.38 -2.16 3.79
CA GLN A 89 10.26 -3.31 3.93
C GLN A 89 11.48 -2.98 4.79
N ARG A 90 11.71 -3.78 5.81
CA ARG A 90 12.92 -3.72 6.64
C ARG A 90 14.06 -4.55 6.03
N THR A 91 13.71 -5.62 5.32
CA THR A 91 14.63 -6.47 4.59
C THR A 91 14.85 -5.93 3.18
N ILE A 92 16.06 -6.03 2.66
CA ILE A 92 16.35 -5.73 1.26
C ILE A 92 15.99 -6.98 0.45
N TYR A 93 14.84 -6.93 -0.20
CA TYR A 93 14.42 -7.98 -1.12
C TYR A 93 14.88 -7.67 -2.54
N GLY A 94 15.18 -8.71 -3.30
CA GLY A 94 15.33 -8.65 -4.75
C GLY A 94 13.96 -8.61 -5.44
N SER A 95 13.89 -8.00 -6.60
CA SER A 95 12.74 -8.10 -7.50
C SER A 95 12.88 -9.34 -8.39
N GLY A 96 12.50 -10.48 -7.85
CA GLY A 96 12.84 -11.78 -8.41
C GLY A 96 14.28 -12.22 -8.08
N PRO A 97 14.66 -13.48 -8.43
CA PRO A 97 15.91 -14.09 -8.00
C PRO A 97 17.17 -13.31 -8.42
N ASP A 98 17.14 -12.74 -9.62
CA ASP A 98 18.29 -12.06 -10.25
C ASP A 98 18.05 -10.55 -10.45
N GLY A 99 16.95 -10.02 -9.88
CA GLY A 99 16.56 -8.63 -10.06
C GLY A 99 17.29 -7.67 -9.13
N PRO A 100 17.21 -6.36 -9.40
CA PRO A 100 17.72 -5.34 -8.50
C PRO A 100 16.93 -5.33 -7.19
N PRO A 101 17.40 -4.58 -6.17
CA PRO A 101 16.62 -4.38 -4.96
C PRO A 101 15.21 -3.87 -5.29
N ALA A 102 14.19 -4.52 -4.73
CA ALA A 102 12.81 -4.10 -4.88
C ALA A 102 12.64 -2.71 -4.24
N THR A 103 12.44 -1.69 -5.07
CA THR A 103 12.25 -0.31 -4.61
C THR A 103 10.84 -0.09 -4.10
N ILE A 104 9.87 -0.70 -4.77
CA ILE A 104 8.47 -0.77 -4.32
C ILE A 104 8.00 -2.20 -4.50
N SER A 105 7.33 -2.72 -3.48
CA SER A 105 6.56 -3.94 -3.64
C SER A 105 5.08 -3.66 -3.40
N PHE A 106 4.24 -4.30 -4.18
CA PHE A 106 2.80 -4.19 -4.05
C PHE A 106 2.20 -5.51 -3.61
N LEU A 107 1.03 -5.43 -2.98
CA LEU A 107 0.20 -6.59 -2.72
C LEU A 107 -1.27 -6.24 -2.92
N SER A 108 -1.99 -7.12 -3.63
CA SER A 108 -3.44 -7.25 -3.54
C SER A 108 -3.72 -8.31 -2.48
N PRO A 109 -4.08 -7.94 -1.23
CA PRO A 109 -4.27 -8.89 -0.14
C PRO A 109 -5.34 -9.93 -0.44
N CYS A 110 -5.26 -11.08 0.21
CA CYS A 110 -6.21 -12.16 0.00
C CYS A 110 -7.54 -11.94 0.75
N ALA A 111 -8.64 -12.43 0.18
CA ALA A 111 -9.94 -12.43 0.85
C ALA A 111 -10.15 -13.70 1.69
N ASP A 112 -9.45 -14.78 1.37
CA ASP A 112 -9.58 -16.09 1.98
C ASP A 112 -8.28 -16.92 1.84
N SER A 113 -8.23 -18.05 2.54
CA SER A 113 -7.08 -18.98 2.54
C SER A 113 -6.88 -19.71 1.21
N LYS A 114 -7.87 -19.74 0.32
CA LYS A 114 -7.77 -20.30 -1.03
C LYS A 114 -7.16 -19.30 -2.01
N LYS A 115 -6.89 -18.07 -1.56
CA LYS A 115 -6.38 -16.97 -2.39
C LYS A 115 -7.29 -16.64 -3.58
N SER A 116 -8.60 -16.76 -3.39
CA SER A 116 -9.60 -16.56 -4.43
C SER A 116 -9.46 -15.17 -5.09
N ILE A 117 -9.60 -15.12 -6.42
CA ILE A 117 -9.59 -13.87 -7.18
C ILE A 117 -11.00 -13.28 -7.15
N THR A 118 -11.33 -12.62 -6.05
CA THR A 118 -12.61 -11.93 -5.85
C THR A 118 -12.69 -10.65 -6.67
N SER A 119 -13.88 -10.04 -6.77
CA SER A 119 -14.04 -8.74 -7.44
C SER A 119 -13.20 -7.63 -6.81
N SER A 120 -13.12 -7.58 -5.47
CA SER A 120 -12.27 -6.62 -4.76
C SER A 120 -10.79 -6.83 -5.09
N ARG A 121 -10.32 -8.09 -5.04
CA ARG A 121 -8.95 -8.46 -5.36
C ARG A 121 -8.60 -8.16 -6.82
N THR A 122 -9.50 -8.47 -7.76
CA THR A 122 -9.34 -8.14 -9.18
C THR A 122 -9.14 -6.65 -9.42
N LYS A 123 -9.96 -5.80 -8.80
CA LYS A 123 -9.82 -4.33 -8.92
C LYS A 123 -8.48 -3.84 -8.39
N ALA A 124 -8.00 -4.36 -7.26
CA ALA A 124 -6.69 -4.03 -6.71
C ALA A 124 -5.55 -4.50 -7.62
N MET A 125 -5.61 -5.72 -8.15
CA MET A 125 -4.62 -6.27 -9.09
C MET A 125 -4.52 -5.44 -10.37
N ILE A 126 -5.65 -5.03 -10.94
CA ILE A 126 -5.69 -4.17 -12.14
C ILE A 126 -5.05 -2.81 -11.83
N ALA A 127 -5.36 -2.20 -10.69
CA ALA A 127 -4.78 -0.93 -10.29
C ALA A 127 -3.27 -1.05 -10.08
N ILE A 128 -2.79 -2.07 -9.39
CA ILE A 128 -1.36 -2.33 -9.15
C ILE A 128 -0.61 -2.53 -10.47
N SER A 129 -1.11 -3.38 -11.35
CA SER A 129 -0.45 -3.65 -12.64
C SER A 129 -0.45 -2.43 -13.54
N SER A 130 -1.48 -1.58 -13.46
CA SER A 130 -1.50 -0.29 -14.17
C SER A 130 -0.43 0.68 -13.64
N ILE A 131 -0.25 0.77 -12.32
CA ILE A 131 0.85 1.55 -11.71
C ILE A 131 2.19 1.03 -12.20
N ARG A 132 2.40 -0.28 -12.12
CA ARG A 132 3.66 -0.91 -12.54
C ARG A 132 3.98 -0.61 -14.00
N ASN A 133 3.03 -0.75 -14.90
CA ASN A 133 3.24 -0.52 -16.35
C ASN A 133 3.66 0.92 -16.67
N GLU A 134 3.19 1.90 -15.92
CA GLU A 134 3.61 3.30 -16.11
C GLU A 134 4.96 3.59 -15.44
N LEU A 135 5.17 3.06 -14.23
CA LEU A 135 6.35 3.37 -13.42
C LEU A 135 7.59 2.60 -13.86
N GLU A 136 7.43 1.45 -14.51
CA GLU A 136 8.52 0.60 -15.04
C GLU A 136 9.49 1.36 -15.95
N LYS A 137 9.01 2.40 -16.63
CA LYS A 137 9.85 3.24 -17.50
C LYS A 137 10.90 4.04 -16.74
N GLN A 138 10.59 4.39 -15.48
CA GLN A 138 11.47 5.17 -14.61
C GLN A 138 12.18 4.30 -13.58
N LEU A 139 11.63 3.12 -13.30
CA LEU A 139 12.10 2.19 -12.29
C LEU A 139 12.15 0.76 -12.85
N PRO A 140 12.99 0.51 -13.89
CA PRO A 140 12.99 -0.75 -14.61
C PRO A 140 13.44 -1.91 -13.71
N GLY A 141 12.62 -2.96 -13.66
CA GLY A 141 12.90 -4.21 -12.95
C GLY A 141 12.92 -4.13 -11.43
N ALA A 142 12.65 -2.96 -10.83
CA ALA A 142 12.74 -2.77 -9.37
C ALA A 142 11.37 -2.66 -8.69
N ILE A 143 10.32 -3.13 -9.36
CA ILE A 143 8.96 -3.22 -8.83
C ILE A 143 8.61 -4.69 -8.67
N SER A 144 8.14 -5.08 -7.49
CA SER A 144 7.84 -6.49 -7.19
C SER A 144 6.49 -6.68 -6.52
N ARG A 145 6.11 -7.93 -6.33
CA ARG A 145 4.97 -8.33 -5.48
C ARG A 145 5.46 -8.83 -4.14
N TYR A 146 4.78 -8.39 -3.08
CA TYR A 146 4.97 -8.94 -1.75
C TYR A 146 4.24 -10.29 -1.61
N ASP A 147 4.60 -11.08 -0.59
CA ASP A 147 3.97 -12.38 -0.30
C ASP A 147 2.47 -12.20 0.02
N ASP A 148 1.62 -13.04 -0.60
CA ASP A 148 0.17 -13.02 -0.44
C ASP A 148 -0.35 -14.12 0.50
N GLN A 149 0.43 -14.51 1.50
CA GLN A 149 -0.03 -15.45 2.53
C GLN A 149 -1.20 -14.84 3.31
N PHE A 150 -2.34 -15.53 3.26
CA PHE A 150 -3.55 -15.08 3.93
C PHE A 150 -3.43 -15.12 5.45
N ASN A 151 -3.77 -14.01 6.09
CA ASN A 151 -3.96 -13.94 7.53
C ASN A 151 -5.17 -13.05 7.85
N PRO A 152 -6.27 -13.61 8.40
CA PRO A 152 -7.51 -12.86 8.63
C PRO A 152 -7.35 -11.68 9.60
N ASN A 153 -6.32 -11.69 10.44
CA ASN A 153 -5.96 -10.60 11.34
C ASN A 153 -5.08 -9.52 10.71
N CYS A 154 -4.66 -9.68 9.44
CA CYS A 154 -4.06 -8.58 8.69
C CYS A 154 -5.14 -7.60 8.21
N VAL A 155 -4.87 -6.31 8.36
CA VAL A 155 -5.81 -5.23 7.97
C VAL A 155 -6.18 -5.32 6.49
N GLY A 156 -5.20 -5.55 5.61
CA GLY A 156 -5.43 -5.66 4.17
C GLY A 156 -6.31 -6.83 3.79
N ASP A 157 -6.05 -8.02 4.36
CA ASP A 157 -6.84 -9.23 4.11
C ASP A 157 -8.27 -9.06 4.65
N PHE A 158 -8.41 -8.47 5.82
CA PHE A 158 -9.71 -8.18 6.40
C PHE A 158 -10.54 -7.25 5.50
N PHE A 159 -9.98 -6.14 5.03
CA PHE A 159 -10.70 -5.20 4.16
C PHE A 159 -11.05 -5.83 2.81
N THR A 160 -10.12 -6.62 2.23
CA THR A 160 -10.38 -7.35 0.98
C THR A 160 -11.49 -8.38 1.15
N LYS A 161 -11.53 -9.11 2.27
CA LYS A 161 -12.60 -10.05 2.64
C LYS A 161 -13.95 -9.33 2.77
N CYS A 162 -13.97 -8.11 3.30
CA CYS A 162 -15.17 -7.28 3.39
C CYS A 162 -15.61 -6.69 2.03
N GLY A 163 -14.89 -6.98 0.95
CA GLY A 163 -15.25 -6.54 -0.41
C GLY A 163 -14.60 -5.23 -0.86
N THR A 164 -13.75 -4.61 -0.04
CA THR A 164 -13.03 -3.39 -0.41
C THR A 164 -11.75 -3.73 -1.17
N PRO A 165 -11.57 -3.24 -2.42
CA PRO A 165 -10.30 -3.31 -3.13
C PRO A 165 -9.20 -2.67 -2.30
N THR A 166 -8.24 -3.47 -1.84
CA THR A 166 -7.15 -3.01 -0.97
C THR A 166 -5.82 -3.14 -1.68
N ILE A 167 -5.06 -2.06 -1.72
CA ILE A 167 -3.72 -1.99 -2.31
C ILE A 167 -2.72 -1.76 -1.19
N LEU A 168 -1.84 -2.72 -0.98
CA LEU A 168 -0.74 -2.57 -0.04
C LEU A 168 0.49 -2.07 -0.80
N PHE A 169 1.12 -1.04 -0.25
CA PHE A 169 2.39 -0.47 -0.66
C PHE A 169 3.47 -0.82 0.35
N GLU A 170 4.57 -1.38 -0.12
CA GLU A 170 5.78 -1.61 0.65
C GLU A 170 6.92 -0.76 0.10
N ALA A 171 7.35 0.24 0.86
CA ALA A 171 8.56 0.99 0.52
C ALA A 171 9.78 0.09 0.71
N GLY A 172 10.38 -0.32 -0.38
CA GLY A 172 11.56 -1.18 -0.42
C GLY A 172 12.89 -0.39 -0.37
N HIS A 173 13.87 -0.77 -1.17
CA HIS A 173 15.22 -0.18 -1.16
C HIS A 173 15.64 0.23 -2.57
N TYR A 174 16.40 1.33 -2.65
CA TYR A 174 17.03 1.78 -3.88
C TYR A 174 18.54 1.89 -3.65
N THR A 175 19.33 1.50 -4.63
CA THR A 175 20.78 1.46 -4.51
C THR A 175 21.34 2.85 -4.17
N LYS A 176 22.19 2.94 -3.13
CA LYS A 176 22.81 4.18 -2.62
C LYS A 176 21.83 5.25 -2.14
N ASP A 177 20.60 4.86 -1.79
CA ASP A 177 19.56 5.78 -1.28
C ASP A 177 19.38 5.63 0.24
N TYR A 178 20.42 5.88 1.01
CA TYR A 178 20.41 5.73 2.46
C TYR A 178 19.29 6.55 3.15
N PHE A 179 19.07 7.78 2.68
CA PHE A 179 18.02 8.66 3.21
C PHE A 179 16.62 8.41 2.62
N ARG A 180 16.45 7.41 1.79
CA ARG A 180 15.16 7.00 1.22
C ARG A 180 14.49 8.06 0.32
N PHE A 181 15.23 9.03 -0.20
CA PHE A 181 14.69 10.07 -1.08
C PHE A 181 14.16 9.53 -2.40
N LYS A 182 14.87 8.57 -3.00
CA LYS A 182 14.43 7.93 -4.24
C LYS A 182 13.22 7.03 -4.02
N VAL A 183 13.24 6.21 -2.97
CA VAL A 183 12.09 5.36 -2.61
C VAL A 183 10.87 6.22 -2.34
N ARG A 184 10.99 7.28 -1.53
CA ARG A 184 9.93 8.25 -1.24
C ARG A 184 9.37 8.89 -2.52
N PHE A 185 10.25 9.33 -3.43
CA PHE A 185 9.84 9.89 -4.73
C PHE A 185 9.01 8.90 -5.55
N PHE A 186 9.46 7.66 -5.69
CA PHE A 186 8.74 6.65 -6.47
C PHE A 186 7.42 6.22 -5.84
N ILE A 187 7.32 6.20 -4.52
CA ILE A 187 6.04 5.97 -3.80
C ILE A 187 5.07 7.12 -4.10
N LEU A 188 5.53 8.38 -4.06
CA LEU A 188 4.70 9.54 -4.43
C LEU A 188 4.21 9.44 -5.89
N GLU A 189 5.09 9.10 -6.82
CA GLU A 189 4.70 8.93 -8.23
C GLU A 189 3.69 7.78 -8.39
N ALA A 190 3.84 6.69 -7.64
CA ALA A 190 2.87 5.60 -7.65
C ALA A 190 1.49 6.04 -7.14
N TYR A 191 1.40 6.90 -6.12
CA TYR A 191 0.13 7.48 -5.67
C TYR A 191 -0.51 8.34 -6.77
N LYS A 192 0.27 9.24 -7.39
CA LYS A 192 -0.22 10.09 -8.48
C LYS A 192 -0.78 9.27 -9.64
N ILE A 193 -0.05 8.23 -10.06
CA ILE A 193 -0.48 7.32 -11.13
C ILE A 193 -1.77 6.61 -10.74
N LEU A 194 -1.86 6.07 -9.52
CA LEU A 194 -3.05 5.38 -9.02
C LEU A 194 -4.29 6.27 -9.15
N PHE A 195 -4.27 7.45 -8.54
CA PHE A 195 -5.43 8.33 -8.51
C PHE A 195 -5.77 8.93 -9.87
N LYS A 196 -4.76 9.23 -10.69
CA LYS A 196 -4.97 9.62 -12.10
C LYS A 196 -5.70 8.52 -12.87
N ASN A 197 -5.28 7.27 -12.77
CA ASN A 197 -5.88 6.16 -13.50
C ASN A 197 -7.30 5.84 -13.01
N LEU A 198 -7.55 5.96 -11.70
CA LEU A 198 -8.90 5.82 -11.13
C LEU A 198 -9.84 6.94 -11.61
N MET A 199 -9.38 8.19 -11.61
CA MET A 199 -10.16 9.35 -12.03
C MET A 199 -10.51 9.27 -13.52
N LEU A 200 -9.54 8.95 -14.37
CA LEU A 200 -9.71 8.87 -15.82
C LEU A 200 -10.33 7.55 -16.30
N LYS A 201 -10.57 6.59 -15.38
CA LYS A 201 -10.98 5.21 -15.70
C LYS A 201 -10.06 4.56 -16.76
N SER A 202 -8.79 4.91 -16.73
CA SER A 202 -7.78 4.51 -17.73
C SER A 202 -6.86 3.39 -17.25
N ASN A 203 -7.37 2.50 -16.37
CA ASN A 203 -6.60 1.36 -15.91
C ASN A 203 -6.21 0.45 -17.07
N LYS A 204 -4.91 0.44 -17.41
CA LYS A 204 -4.31 -0.41 -18.46
C LYS A 204 -3.68 -1.68 -17.89
N GLY A 205 -4.09 -2.07 -16.69
CA GLY A 205 -3.64 -3.29 -16.02
C GLY A 205 -4.57 -4.46 -16.30
N SER A 206 -4.10 -5.65 -15.93
CA SER A 206 -4.88 -6.89 -15.91
C SER A 206 -4.43 -7.80 -14.76
N VAL A 207 -5.20 -8.83 -14.48
CA VAL A 207 -4.85 -9.86 -13.49
C VAL A 207 -3.58 -10.61 -13.93
N GLU A 208 -3.45 -10.92 -15.21
CA GLU A 208 -2.27 -11.58 -15.78
C GLU A 208 -1.03 -10.69 -15.64
N SER A 209 -1.18 -9.39 -15.95
CA SER A 209 -0.09 -8.41 -15.78
C SER A 209 0.31 -8.24 -14.32
N TYR A 210 -0.63 -8.35 -13.36
CA TYR A 210 -0.30 -8.38 -11.95
C TYR A 210 0.55 -9.60 -11.59
N PHE A 211 0.17 -10.80 -12.03
CA PHE A 211 0.94 -12.01 -11.75
C PHE A 211 2.27 -12.06 -12.48
N SER A 212 2.48 -11.32 -13.56
CA SER A 212 3.78 -11.18 -14.24
C SER A 212 4.78 -10.30 -13.48
N ILE A 213 4.33 -9.52 -12.47
CA ILE A 213 5.24 -8.75 -11.61
C ILE A 213 6.09 -9.74 -10.79
N PRO A 214 7.44 -9.64 -10.80
CA PRO A 214 8.29 -10.52 -10.02
C PRO A 214 7.92 -10.55 -8.53
N GLN A 215 8.03 -11.69 -7.90
CA GLN A 215 7.85 -11.80 -6.45
C GLN A 215 9.13 -11.41 -5.71
N ASN A 216 9.00 -10.85 -4.52
CA ASN A 216 10.13 -10.63 -3.61
C ASN A 216 10.88 -11.94 -3.33
N THR A 217 12.20 -11.87 -3.36
CA THR A 217 13.11 -12.99 -3.07
C THR A 217 14.22 -12.59 -2.11
#